data_228a9ed49ca54a0f0c73b2132cee723c
#
_entry.id   228a9ed49ca54a0f0c73b2132cee723c
#
_cell.length_a   1.000
_cell.length_b   1.000
_cell.length_c   1.000
_cell.angle_alpha   90.00
_cell.angle_beta   90.00
_cell.angle_gamma   90.00
#
_symmetry.space_group_name_H-M   'P 1'
#
loop_
_entity.id
_entity.type
_entity.pdbx_description
1 polymer ?
#
loop_
_entity_poly.entity_id
_entity_poly.type
_entity_poly.pdbx_seq_one_letter_code
_entity_poly.pdbx_strand_id
1 'polypeptide(L)'
;SEKIYKMIISDVSKKWTLQACAMELHTSVSTLKRKLDAEGRSFRKIYLDARMSVSLNLLRTTTKNISTIAIECGFNSCSNFSTTFGKYYGVTPKKVSKNKSASL
;
A
#
# COMPACT_ATOMS: atom_id res chain seq x y z
N SER A 1 -9.48 -12.19 3.13
CA SER A 1 -8.70 -10.94 3.06
C SER A 1 -7.27 -11.18 2.57
N GLU A 2 -6.72 -12.35 2.81
CA GLU A 2 -5.36 -12.65 2.36
C GLU A 2 -5.24 -12.63 0.84
N LYS A 3 -6.25 -13.11 0.13
CA LYS A 3 -6.28 -13.05 -1.34
C LYS A 3 -6.26 -11.62 -1.84
N ILE A 4 -7.00 -10.74 -1.18
CA ILE A 4 -7.04 -9.31 -1.52
C ILE A 4 -5.67 -8.68 -1.28
N TYR A 5 -5.05 -8.98 -0.15
CA TYR A 5 -3.73 -8.47 0.18
C TYR A 5 -2.69 -8.88 -0.87
N LYS A 6 -2.67 -10.16 -1.22
CA LYS A 6 -1.74 -10.68 -2.23
C LYS A 6 -1.98 -10.07 -3.61
N MET A 7 -3.25 -9.86 -3.95
CA MET A 7 -3.62 -9.24 -5.21
C MET A 7 -3.09 -7.81 -5.30
N ILE A 8 -3.24 -7.04 -4.23
CA ILE A 8 -2.75 -5.66 -4.17
C ILE A 8 -1.23 -5.63 -4.27
N ILE A 9 -0.53 -6.51 -3.55
CA ILE A 9 0.93 -6.57 -3.57
C ILE A 9 1.45 -6.92 -4.96
N SER A 10 0.73 -7.76 -5.71
CA SER A 10 1.18 -8.17 -7.04
C SER A 10 1.23 -7.00 -8.04
N ASP A 11 0.49 -5.91 -7.76
CA ASP A 11 0.50 -4.72 -8.61
C ASP A 11 0.15 -3.51 -7.75
N VAL A 12 1.07 -3.15 -6.87
CA VAL A 12 0.82 -2.15 -5.84
C VAL A 12 0.65 -0.74 -6.38
N SER A 13 1.14 -0.45 -7.59
CA SER A 13 0.98 0.88 -8.19
C SER A 13 -0.43 1.11 -8.73
N LYS A 14 -1.20 0.04 -8.95
CA LYS A 14 -2.57 0.14 -9.44
C LYS A 14 -3.46 0.78 -8.38
N LYS A 15 -4.41 1.60 -8.82
CA LYS A 15 -5.42 2.17 -7.91
C LYS A 15 -6.49 1.13 -7.65
N TRP A 16 -6.28 0.33 -6.62
CA TRP A 16 -7.22 -0.74 -6.27
C TRP A 16 -8.47 -0.18 -5.61
N THR A 17 -9.61 -0.79 -5.95
CA THR A 17 -10.89 -0.53 -5.30
C THR A 17 -11.50 -1.87 -4.95
N LEU A 18 -12.49 -1.84 -4.06
CA LEU A 18 -13.21 -3.07 -3.71
C LEU A 18 -13.87 -3.66 -4.96
N GLN A 19 -14.37 -2.81 -5.84
CA GLN A 19 -14.98 -3.23 -7.10
C GLN A 19 -13.96 -3.94 -8.00
N ALA A 20 -12.77 -3.40 -8.14
CA ALA A 20 -11.72 -4.02 -8.94
C ALA A 20 -11.34 -5.40 -8.38
N CYS A 21 -11.24 -5.51 -7.07
CA CYS A 21 -10.96 -6.79 -6.43
C CYS A 21 -12.07 -7.80 -6.67
N ALA A 22 -13.33 -7.36 -6.57
CA ALA A 22 -14.47 -8.24 -6.80
C ALA A 22 -14.47 -8.78 -8.22
N MET A 23 -14.16 -7.93 -9.20
CA MET A 23 -14.06 -8.36 -10.60
C MET A 23 -12.98 -9.42 -10.79
N GLU A 24 -11.81 -9.20 -10.21
CA GLU A 24 -10.69 -10.14 -10.31
C GLU A 24 -11.04 -11.49 -9.66
N LEU A 25 -11.81 -11.47 -8.60
CA LEU A 25 -12.20 -12.68 -7.87
C LEU A 25 -13.49 -13.30 -8.38
N HIS A 26 -14.05 -12.75 -9.47
CA HIS A 26 -15.27 -13.25 -10.09
C HIS A 26 -16.43 -13.33 -9.09
N THR A 27 -16.59 -12.27 -8.29
CA THR A 27 -17.65 -12.18 -7.30
C THR A 27 -18.26 -10.78 -7.32
N SER A 28 -19.35 -10.58 -6.59
CA SER A 28 -19.97 -9.26 -6.48
C SER A 28 -19.33 -8.45 -5.36
N VAL A 29 -19.42 -7.12 -5.47
CA VAL A 29 -18.94 -6.22 -4.41
C VAL A 29 -19.66 -6.52 -3.09
N SER A 30 -20.97 -6.76 -3.14
CA SER A 30 -21.75 -7.06 -1.95
C SER A 30 -21.27 -8.31 -1.24
N THR A 31 -20.98 -9.37 -2.00
CA THR A 31 -20.48 -10.63 -1.44
C THR A 31 -19.11 -10.42 -0.80
N LEU A 32 -18.22 -9.71 -1.50
CA LEU A 32 -16.88 -9.47 -1.01
C LEU A 32 -16.90 -8.61 0.27
N LYS A 33 -17.73 -7.56 0.27
CA LYS A 33 -17.87 -6.70 1.45
C LYS A 33 -18.39 -7.50 2.64
N ARG A 34 -19.36 -8.36 2.42
CA ARG A 34 -19.92 -9.19 3.48
C ARG A 34 -18.86 -10.12 4.09
N LYS A 35 -18.01 -10.71 3.24
CA LYS A 35 -16.93 -11.57 3.71
C LYS A 35 -15.92 -10.80 4.54
N LEU A 36 -15.57 -9.59 4.12
CA LEU A 36 -14.63 -8.75 4.86
C LEU A 36 -15.23 -8.32 6.21
N ASP A 37 -16.50 -7.94 6.21
CA ASP A 37 -17.19 -7.57 7.44
C ASP A 37 -17.22 -8.74 8.43
N ALA A 38 -17.45 -9.95 7.93
CA ALA A 38 -17.45 -11.15 8.76
C ALA A 38 -16.08 -11.42 9.39
N GLU A 39 -15.00 -11.03 8.69
CA GLU A 39 -13.63 -11.17 9.19
C GLU A 39 -13.21 -10.01 10.08
N GLY A 40 -14.07 -9.00 10.22
CA GLY A 40 -13.71 -7.79 10.96
C GLY A 40 -12.66 -6.96 10.25
N ARG A 41 -12.58 -7.04 8.91
CA ARG A 41 -11.58 -6.34 8.13
C ARG A 41 -12.23 -5.32 7.20
N SER A 42 -11.51 -4.25 6.88
CA SER A 42 -11.96 -3.29 5.87
C SER A 42 -10.99 -3.31 4.70
N PHE A 43 -11.51 -3.10 3.50
CA PHE A 43 -10.67 -3.02 2.30
C PHE A 43 -9.64 -1.89 2.44
N ARG A 44 -10.08 -0.75 2.97
CA ARG A 44 -9.20 0.41 3.13
C ARG A 44 -7.98 0.08 3.97
N LYS A 45 -8.16 -0.66 5.06
CA LYS A 45 -7.07 -1.05 5.95
C LYS A 45 -6.16 -2.06 5.28
N ILE A 46 -6.72 -3.03 4.56
CA ILE A 46 -5.94 -4.02 3.83
C ILE A 46 -5.07 -3.33 2.76
N TYR A 47 -5.65 -2.39 2.04
CA TYR A 47 -4.95 -1.64 1.01
C TYR A 47 -3.80 -0.82 1.62
N LEU A 48 -4.07 -0.16 2.73
CA LEU A 48 -3.05 0.62 3.43
C LEU A 48 -1.90 -0.29 3.91
N ASP A 49 -2.24 -1.40 4.55
CA ASP A 49 -1.23 -2.34 5.05
C ASP A 49 -0.34 -2.84 3.91
N ALA A 50 -0.93 -3.16 2.77
CA ALA A 50 -0.19 -3.65 1.61
C ALA A 50 0.79 -2.60 1.09
N ARG A 51 0.32 -1.36 0.89
CA ARG A 51 1.18 -0.28 0.40
C ARG A 51 2.30 0.04 1.38
N MET A 52 2.00 0.03 2.67
CA MET A 52 3.01 0.33 3.68
C MET A 52 4.06 -0.78 3.75
N SER A 53 3.64 -2.03 3.68
CA SER A 53 4.55 -3.16 3.69
C SER A 53 5.51 -3.12 2.51
N VAL A 54 5.01 -2.90 1.30
CA VAL A 54 5.85 -2.83 0.10
C VAL A 54 6.79 -1.63 0.17
N SER A 55 6.28 -0.46 0.59
CA SER A 55 7.12 0.74 0.65
C SER A 55 8.26 0.59 1.67
N LEU A 56 7.97 0.01 2.82
CA LEU A 56 9.01 -0.22 3.83
C LEU A 56 10.09 -1.14 3.28
N ASN A 57 9.70 -2.21 2.61
CA ASN A 57 10.65 -3.13 2.00
C ASN A 57 11.53 -2.41 0.96
N LEU A 58 10.92 -1.61 0.08
CA LEU A 58 11.68 -0.88 -0.93
C LEU A 58 12.64 0.14 -0.31
N LEU A 59 12.21 0.82 0.74
CA LEU A 59 13.07 1.79 1.44
C LEU A 59 14.30 1.11 2.04
N ARG A 60 14.12 -0.09 2.57
CA ARG A 60 15.21 -0.82 3.23
C ARG A 60 16.14 -1.56 2.30
N THR A 61 15.64 -2.02 1.17
CA THR A 61 16.37 -2.95 0.30
C THR A 61 16.85 -2.35 -1.01
N THR A 62 16.38 -1.14 -1.37
CA THR A 62 16.79 -0.50 -2.62
C THR A 62 17.34 0.88 -2.35
N THR A 63 18.03 1.44 -3.36
CA THR A 63 18.54 2.81 -3.30
C THR A 63 17.64 3.78 -4.05
N LYS A 64 16.43 3.37 -4.39
CA LYS A 64 15.45 4.25 -5.04
C LYS A 64 15.14 5.43 -4.14
N ASN A 65 14.91 6.59 -4.74
CA ASN A 65 14.57 7.77 -3.95
C ASN A 65 13.11 7.66 -3.46
N ILE A 66 12.79 8.48 -2.47
CA ILE A 66 11.48 8.42 -1.81
C ILE A 66 10.34 8.74 -2.79
N SER A 67 10.56 9.70 -3.70
CA SER A 67 9.55 10.06 -4.69
C SER A 67 9.21 8.89 -5.60
N THR A 68 10.21 8.15 -6.04
CA THR A 68 10.02 6.97 -6.88
C THR A 68 9.23 5.90 -6.14
N ILE A 69 9.60 5.64 -4.89
CA ILE A 69 8.91 4.64 -4.07
C ILE A 69 7.45 5.03 -3.85
N ALA A 70 7.18 6.31 -3.60
CA ALA A 70 5.83 6.80 -3.42
C ALA A 70 4.95 6.48 -4.63
N ILE A 71 5.45 6.79 -5.82
CA ILE A 71 4.70 6.53 -7.06
C ILE A 71 4.52 5.03 -7.29
N GLU A 72 5.57 4.25 -7.08
CA GLU A 72 5.50 2.79 -7.27
C GLU A 72 4.51 2.13 -6.32
N CYS A 73 4.25 2.74 -5.17
CA CYS A 73 3.29 2.22 -4.19
C CYS A 73 1.90 2.84 -4.34
N GLY A 74 1.66 3.55 -5.45
CA GLY A 74 0.33 4.03 -5.77
C GLY A 74 -0.07 5.35 -5.13
N PHE A 75 0.89 6.11 -4.59
CA PHE A 75 0.59 7.42 -4.02
C PHE A 75 0.66 8.50 -5.10
N ASN A 76 -0.15 9.52 -4.95
CA ASN A 76 -0.20 10.63 -5.91
C ASN A 76 0.97 11.59 -5.78
N SER A 77 1.58 11.65 -4.60
CA SER A 77 2.69 12.56 -4.35
C SER A 77 3.59 12.02 -3.25
N CYS A 78 4.83 12.49 -3.26
CA CYS A 78 5.78 12.17 -2.20
C CYS A 78 5.29 12.69 -0.84
N SER A 79 4.68 13.88 -0.84
CA SER A 79 4.14 14.48 0.38
C SER A 79 3.05 13.62 1.00
N ASN A 80 2.11 13.16 0.19
CA ASN A 80 1.02 12.28 0.66
C ASN A 80 1.57 10.97 1.21
N PHE A 81 2.53 10.38 0.49
CA PHE A 81 3.18 9.16 0.95
C PHE A 81 3.87 9.37 2.31
N SER A 82 4.68 10.43 2.42
CA SER A 82 5.44 10.69 3.65
C SER A 82 4.54 10.90 4.85
N THR A 83 3.44 11.64 4.67
CA THR A 83 2.47 11.86 5.75
C THR A 83 1.82 10.53 6.19
N THR A 84 1.40 9.73 5.21
CA THR A 84 0.75 8.45 5.50
C THR A 84 1.72 7.47 6.18
N PHE A 85 2.94 7.39 5.65
CA PHE A 85 3.98 6.53 6.21
C PHE A 85 4.31 6.92 7.65
N GLY A 86 4.46 8.22 7.90
CA GLY A 86 4.77 8.73 9.22
C GLY A 86 3.69 8.38 10.25
N LYS A 87 2.43 8.50 9.85
CA LYS A 87 1.31 8.13 10.73
C LYS A 87 1.26 6.63 10.99
N TYR A 88 1.59 5.85 9.98
CA TYR A 88 1.50 4.39 10.07
C TYR A 88 2.63 3.80 10.93
N TYR A 89 3.87 4.21 10.67
CA TYR A 89 5.04 3.63 11.33
C TYR A 89 5.62 4.48 12.46
N GLY A 90 5.20 5.74 12.59
CA GLY A 90 5.74 6.61 13.62
C GLY A 90 7.11 7.20 13.32
N VAL A 91 7.65 6.95 12.12
CA VAL A 91 8.93 7.51 11.66
C VAL A 91 8.78 7.89 10.20
N THR A 92 9.61 8.82 9.74
CA THR A 92 9.54 9.28 8.35
C THR A 92 10.21 8.27 7.40
N PRO A 93 9.79 8.25 6.12
CA PRO A 93 10.48 7.41 5.13
C PRO A 93 11.97 7.71 5.04
N LYS A 94 12.33 8.97 5.21
CA LYS A 94 13.72 9.44 5.19
C LYS A 94 14.58 8.69 6.21
N LYS A 95 14.04 8.46 7.41
CA LYS A 95 14.79 7.78 8.48
C LYS A 95 15.09 6.33 8.18
N VAL A 96 14.21 5.65 7.47
CA VAL A 96 14.40 4.22 7.17
C VAL A 96 14.99 3.99 5.79
N SER A 97 15.09 5.02 4.95
CA SER A 97 15.59 4.89 3.60
C SER A 97 17.05 4.50 3.56
N LYS A 98 17.39 3.54 2.72
CA LYS A 98 18.78 3.17 2.43
C LYS A 98 19.45 4.25 1.58
N ASN A 99 18.71 4.98 0.76
CA ASN A 99 19.22 6.05 -0.08
C ASN A 99 19.27 7.37 0.72
N LYS A 100 20.35 7.58 1.44
CA LYS A 100 20.48 8.78 2.28
C LYS A 100 20.68 10.05 1.47
N SER A 101 21.23 9.95 0.25
CA SER A 101 21.40 11.15 -0.60
C SER A 101 20.08 11.73 -1.03
N ALA A 102 19.08 10.90 -1.26
CA ALA A 102 17.75 11.37 -1.67
C ALA A 102 16.98 12.01 -0.51
N SER A 103 17.52 11.95 0.68
CA SER A 103 16.88 12.47 1.88
C SER A 103 17.23 13.92 2.19
N LEU A 104 18.10 14.50 1.40
CA LEU A 104 18.52 15.87 1.62
C LEU A 104 17.57 16.90 1.05
#